data_879ae31e1d490832e25acf7d83996586
#
_entry.id   879ae31e1d490832e25acf7d83996586
#
_cell.length_a   1.000
_cell.length_b   1.000
_cell.length_c   1.000
_cell.angle_alpha   90.00
_cell.angle_beta   90.00
_cell.angle_gamma   90.00
#
_symmetry.space_group_name_H-M   'P 1'
#
loop_
_entity.id
_entity.type
_entity.pdbx_description
1 polymer ?
#
loop_
_entity_poly.entity_id
_entity_poly.type
_entity_poly.pdbx_seq_one_letter_code
_entity_poly.pdbx_strand_id
1 'polypeptide(L)'
;WSLDKITDNIPQDEDVIIRKYLGFGASDRDSGVYYLMDQVASKEIVDNRFESKSRFTMSGFFSNTYFFGYFLGTFVNFLWGLVFGFLTYSLYLGILSNNVLFVFVIYKLFFKIQAIILNATIPDIFSFETIVFLTIILFFFRIRSLK
;
A
#
# COMPACT_ATOMS: atom_id res chain seq x y z
N TRP A 1 -5.64 20.82 -2.75
CA TRP A 1 -5.66 20.01 -1.52
C TRP A 1 -4.61 20.56 -0.59
N SER A 2 -5.01 21.30 0.44
CA SER A 2 -4.05 21.80 1.40
C SER A 2 -3.78 20.70 2.43
N LEU A 3 -2.50 20.51 2.75
CA LEU A 3 -2.04 19.63 3.83
C LEU A 3 -2.75 19.99 5.16
N ASP A 4 -3.08 21.27 5.34
CA ASP A 4 -3.77 21.80 6.51
C ASP A 4 -5.13 21.11 6.78
N LYS A 5 -5.93 20.86 5.72
CA LYS A 5 -7.20 20.13 5.88
C LYS A 5 -7.02 18.67 6.30
N ILE A 6 -5.90 18.06 5.95
CA ILE A 6 -5.59 16.68 6.33
C ILE A 6 -5.11 16.64 7.77
N THR A 7 -4.28 17.59 8.19
CA THR A 7 -3.74 17.66 9.56
C THR A 7 -4.78 18.05 10.59
N ASP A 8 -5.75 18.92 10.25
CA ASP A 8 -6.81 19.35 11.14
C ASP A 8 -7.85 18.26 11.46
N ASN A 9 -7.91 17.21 10.63
CA ASN A 9 -8.87 16.11 10.75
C ASN A 9 -8.21 14.77 11.10
N ILE A 10 -7.00 14.76 11.66
CA ILE A 10 -6.34 13.53 12.10
C ILE A 10 -7.21 12.88 13.20
N PRO A 11 -7.65 11.64 13.04
CA PRO A 11 -8.40 10.95 14.07
C PRO A 11 -7.56 10.84 15.34
N GLN A 12 -8.12 11.23 16.48
CA GLN A 12 -7.42 11.18 17.77
C GLN A 12 -7.51 9.80 18.45
N ASP A 13 -8.35 8.91 17.91
CA ASP A 13 -8.56 7.59 18.46
C ASP A 13 -7.69 6.56 17.72
N GLU A 14 -6.67 6.04 18.41
CA GLU A 14 -5.69 5.09 17.84
C GLU A 14 -6.33 3.81 17.33
N ASP A 15 -7.36 3.29 17.99
CA ASP A 15 -8.08 2.09 17.57
C ASP A 15 -8.82 2.31 16.25
N VAL A 16 -9.39 3.48 16.06
CA VAL A 16 -10.06 3.87 14.81
C VAL A 16 -9.03 3.97 13.68
N ILE A 17 -7.88 4.59 13.95
CA ILE A 17 -6.79 4.76 12.98
C ILE A 17 -6.32 3.40 12.46
N ILE A 18 -5.97 2.49 13.37
CA ILE A 18 -5.46 1.16 13.02
C ILE A 18 -6.49 0.37 12.20
N ARG A 19 -7.75 0.34 12.64
CA ARG A 19 -8.82 -0.38 11.93
C ARG A 19 -9.05 0.16 10.54
N LYS A 20 -9.13 1.48 10.40
CA LYS A 20 -9.42 2.14 9.13
C LYS A 20 -8.26 2.05 8.15
N TYR A 21 -7.02 2.21 8.63
CA TYR A 21 -5.82 2.05 7.80
C TYR A 21 -5.61 0.60 7.36
N LEU A 22 -5.81 -0.38 8.25
CA LEU A 22 -5.66 -1.80 7.92
C LEU A 22 -6.85 -2.36 7.12
N GLY A 23 -7.90 -1.58 6.90
CA GLY A 23 -9.05 -2.04 6.12
C GLY A 23 -10.01 -2.94 6.88
N PHE A 24 -9.98 -2.97 8.21
CA PHE A 24 -10.93 -3.68 9.06
C PHE A 24 -12.20 -2.87 9.31
N GLY A 25 -12.67 -2.11 8.34
CA GLY A 25 -13.93 -1.37 8.41
C GLY A 25 -15.14 -2.29 8.21
N ALA A 26 -16.32 -1.78 8.59
CA ALA A 26 -17.59 -2.49 8.39
C ALA A 26 -17.96 -2.63 6.90
N SER A 27 -17.41 -1.75 6.06
CA SER A 27 -17.57 -1.77 4.60
C SER A 27 -16.32 -1.21 3.93
N ASP A 28 -16.17 -1.45 2.62
CA ASP A 28 -15.08 -0.90 1.81
C ASP A 28 -15.05 0.64 1.87
N ARG A 29 -16.21 1.28 2.09
CA ARG A 29 -16.34 2.74 2.24
C ARG A 29 -15.75 3.24 3.57
N ASP A 30 -15.82 2.42 4.62
CA ASP A 30 -15.36 2.78 5.96
C ASP A 30 -13.86 2.55 6.20
N SER A 31 -13.11 2.27 5.16
CA SER A 31 -11.70 1.94 5.29
C SER A 31 -10.84 2.51 4.16
N GLY A 32 -9.53 2.58 4.40
CA GLY A 32 -8.55 2.99 3.41
C GLY A 32 -8.80 4.38 2.82
N VAL A 33 -8.62 4.49 1.50
CA VAL A 33 -8.75 5.78 0.80
C VAL A 33 -10.19 6.29 0.76
N TYR A 34 -11.20 5.42 0.74
CA TYR A 34 -12.60 5.86 0.78
C TYR A 34 -12.94 6.57 2.09
N TYR A 35 -12.54 6.00 3.23
CA TYR A 35 -12.72 6.64 4.53
C TYR A 35 -12.09 8.04 4.56
N LEU A 36 -10.86 8.15 4.05
CA LEU A 36 -10.15 9.42 3.99
C LEU A 36 -10.86 10.42 3.06
N MET A 37 -11.35 9.97 1.91
CA MET A 37 -12.07 10.80 0.97
C MET A 37 -13.41 11.31 1.51
N ASP A 38 -14.12 10.51 2.33
CA ASP A 38 -15.34 10.94 3.02
C ASP A 38 -15.10 12.12 3.97
N GLN A 39 -13.87 12.27 4.50
CA GLN A 39 -13.53 13.39 5.38
C GLN A 39 -13.19 14.69 4.62
N VAL A 40 -12.69 14.58 3.39
CA VAL A 40 -12.05 15.71 2.69
C VAL A 40 -12.71 16.08 1.36
N ALA A 41 -13.47 15.18 0.74
CA ALA A 41 -14.19 15.42 -0.51
C ALA A 41 -15.67 15.68 -0.30
N SER A 42 -16.35 16.22 -1.30
CA SER A 42 -17.81 16.34 -1.25
C SER A 42 -18.45 14.95 -1.33
N LYS A 43 -19.54 14.76 -0.57
CA LYS A 43 -20.29 13.49 -0.54
C LYS A 43 -20.68 13.03 -1.94
N GLU A 44 -21.12 13.95 -2.80
CA GLU A 44 -21.51 13.64 -4.17
C GLU A 44 -20.39 12.97 -4.98
N ILE A 45 -19.15 13.46 -4.85
CA ILE A 45 -18.00 12.86 -5.53
C ILE A 45 -17.69 11.47 -5.00
N VAL A 46 -17.78 11.29 -3.67
CA VAL A 46 -17.50 10.00 -3.04
C VAL A 46 -18.57 8.98 -3.41
N ASP A 47 -19.85 9.36 -3.37
CA ASP A 47 -20.97 8.51 -3.73
C ASP A 47 -20.89 8.07 -5.20
N ASN A 48 -20.67 9.00 -6.12
CA ASN A 48 -20.51 8.70 -7.56
C ASN A 48 -19.35 7.73 -7.83
N ARG A 49 -18.22 7.90 -7.11
CA ARG A 49 -17.07 7.02 -7.24
C ARG A 49 -17.32 5.63 -6.64
N PHE A 50 -18.02 5.57 -5.53
CA PHE A 50 -18.39 4.31 -4.89
C PHE A 50 -19.36 3.50 -5.76
N GLU A 51 -20.41 4.14 -6.29
CA GLU A 51 -21.40 3.53 -7.17
C GLU A 51 -20.78 3.04 -8.49
N SER A 52 -19.89 3.84 -9.08
CA SER A 52 -19.17 3.47 -10.31
C SER A 52 -18.07 2.43 -10.10
N LYS A 53 -17.82 1.98 -8.86
CA LYS A 53 -16.72 1.09 -8.46
C LYS A 53 -15.34 1.61 -8.89
N SER A 54 -15.23 2.91 -9.12
CA SER A 54 -13.95 3.54 -9.46
C SER A 54 -13.22 3.96 -8.20
N ARG A 55 -12.03 3.37 -7.99
CA ARG A 55 -11.22 3.63 -6.80
C ARG A 55 -10.58 5.02 -6.84
N PHE A 56 -10.52 5.66 -5.69
CA PHE A 56 -9.62 6.78 -5.48
C PHE A 56 -8.20 6.27 -5.39
N THR A 57 -7.28 6.98 -6.02
CA THR A 57 -5.85 6.77 -5.81
C THR A 57 -5.28 7.97 -5.08
N MET A 58 -4.52 7.73 -4.04
CA MET A 58 -3.87 8.77 -3.27
C MET A 58 -2.39 8.45 -3.10
N SER A 59 -1.55 9.48 -3.00
CA SER A 59 -0.15 9.23 -2.65
C SER A 59 -0.08 8.54 -1.28
N GLY A 60 0.65 7.44 -1.20
CA GLY A 60 0.88 6.73 0.07
C GLY A 60 1.46 7.63 1.17
N PHE A 61 2.22 8.67 0.78
CA PHE A 61 2.72 9.68 1.70
C PHE A 61 1.58 10.41 2.42
N PHE A 62 0.56 10.86 1.69
CA PHE A 62 -0.56 11.59 2.29
C PHE A 62 -1.44 10.69 3.14
N SER A 63 -1.74 9.47 2.70
CA SER A 63 -2.55 8.54 3.49
C SER A 63 -1.84 8.17 4.81
N ASN A 64 -0.55 7.87 4.76
CA ASN A 64 0.22 7.55 5.96
C ASN A 64 0.33 8.75 6.91
N THR A 65 0.51 9.97 6.37
CA THR A 65 0.54 11.19 7.19
C THR A 65 -0.81 11.45 7.86
N TYR A 66 -1.92 11.21 7.15
CA TYR A 66 -3.25 11.35 7.71
C TYR A 66 -3.50 10.37 8.86
N PHE A 67 -3.21 9.08 8.67
CA PHE A 67 -3.49 8.05 9.66
C PHE A 67 -2.53 8.08 10.87
N PHE A 68 -1.29 8.44 10.67
CA PHE A 68 -0.24 8.31 11.69
C PHE A 68 0.38 9.65 12.12
N GLY A 69 -0.08 10.76 11.57
CA GLY A 69 0.54 12.06 11.78
C GLY A 69 1.88 12.20 11.04
N TYR A 70 2.50 13.35 11.21
CA TYR A 70 3.68 13.72 10.41
C TYR A 70 4.90 12.84 10.72
N PHE A 71 5.19 12.61 11.98
CA PHE A 71 6.39 11.89 12.42
C PHE A 71 6.29 10.40 12.13
N LEU A 72 5.26 9.74 12.63
CA LEU A 72 5.08 8.30 12.45
C LEU A 72 4.73 7.95 11.00
N GLY A 73 3.96 8.81 10.30
CA GLY A 73 3.68 8.65 8.88
C GLY A 73 4.93 8.69 8.01
N THR A 74 5.90 9.56 8.34
CA THR A 74 7.20 9.60 7.67
C THR A 74 7.99 8.30 7.91
N PHE A 75 7.94 7.77 9.12
CA PHE A 75 8.58 6.49 9.43
C PHE A 75 7.94 5.33 8.65
N VAL A 76 6.61 5.27 8.56
CA VAL A 76 5.89 4.27 7.75
C VAL A 76 6.29 4.41 6.26
N ASN A 77 6.39 5.62 5.75
CA ASN A 77 6.85 5.85 4.37
C ASN A 77 8.30 5.38 4.15
N PHE A 78 9.17 5.57 5.13
CA PHE A 78 10.52 5.03 5.08
C PHE A 78 10.53 3.49 5.02
N LEU A 79 9.70 2.82 5.81
CA LEU A 79 9.56 1.36 5.73
C LEU A 79 9.10 0.88 4.35
N TRP A 80 8.13 1.58 3.74
CA TRP A 80 7.73 1.29 2.37
C TRP A 80 8.86 1.53 1.36
N GLY A 81 9.68 2.56 1.57
CA GLY A 81 10.89 2.81 0.80
C GLY A 81 11.87 1.64 0.85
N LEU A 82 12.07 1.02 2.01
CA LEU A 82 12.91 -0.18 2.16
C LEU A 82 12.33 -1.38 1.38
N VAL A 83 11.01 -1.58 1.43
CA VAL A 83 10.36 -2.64 0.65
C VAL A 83 10.58 -2.44 -0.85
N PHE A 84 10.37 -1.23 -1.37
CA PHE A 84 10.64 -0.94 -2.78
C PHE A 84 12.11 -1.05 -3.14
N GLY A 85 13.02 -0.62 -2.26
CA GLY A 85 14.45 -0.78 -2.44
C GLY A 85 14.83 -2.26 -2.56
N PHE A 86 14.28 -3.11 -1.70
CA PHE A 86 14.48 -4.56 -1.76
C PHE A 86 13.95 -5.16 -3.07
N LEU A 87 12.75 -4.78 -3.50
CA LEU A 87 12.17 -5.27 -4.77
C LEU A 87 13.00 -4.82 -5.98
N THR A 88 13.45 -3.56 -5.99
CA THR A 88 14.31 -3.03 -7.06
C THR A 88 15.65 -3.76 -7.10
N TYR A 89 16.27 -3.99 -5.94
CA TYR A 89 17.50 -4.78 -5.86
C TYR A 89 17.30 -6.21 -6.33
N SER A 90 16.19 -6.84 -5.95
CA SER A 90 15.83 -8.18 -6.40
C SER A 90 15.61 -8.25 -7.91
N LEU A 91 14.99 -7.23 -8.50
CA LEU A 91 14.83 -7.09 -9.94
C LEU A 91 16.19 -7.02 -10.64
N TYR A 92 17.08 -6.19 -10.14
CA TYR A 92 18.45 -6.09 -10.66
C TYR A 92 19.18 -7.43 -10.63
N LEU A 93 19.09 -8.17 -9.52
CA LEU A 93 19.69 -9.51 -9.41
C LEU A 93 19.06 -10.52 -10.37
N GLY A 94 17.76 -10.42 -10.62
CA GLY A 94 17.04 -11.25 -11.59
C GLY A 94 17.54 -11.03 -13.02
N ILE A 95 17.73 -9.76 -13.38
CA ILE A 95 18.27 -9.38 -14.70
C ILE A 95 19.70 -9.90 -14.86
N LEU A 96 20.57 -9.68 -13.89
CA LEU A 96 21.95 -10.17 -13.93
C LEU A 96 22.07 -11.70 -14.06
N SER A 97 21.12 -12.44 -13.48
CA SER A 97 21.09 -13.90 -13.53
C SER A 97 20.37 -14.46 -14.77
N ASN A 98 19.91 -13.60 -15.69
CA ASN A 98 19.10 -13.97 -16.87
C ASN A 98 17.87 -14.83 -16.52
N ASN A 99 17.32 -14.67 -15.33
CA ASN A 99 16.16 -15.43 -14.89
C ASN A 99 14.86 -14.66 -15.17
N VAL A 100 14.32 -14.85 -16.37
CA VAL A 100 13.12 -14.15 -16.87
C VAL A 100 11.91 -14.39 -15.97
N LEU A 101 11.72 -15.62 -15.46
CA LEU A 101 10.61 -15.94 -14.57
C LEU A 101 10.70 -15.16 -13.26
N PHE A 102 11.87 -15.09 -12.68
CA PHE A 102 12.10 -14.33 -11.44
C PHE A 102 11.88 -12.82 -11.63
N VAL A 103 12.39 -12.27 -12.74
CA VAL A 103 12.15 -10.86 -13.12
C VAL A 103 10.65 -10.58 -13.25
N PHE A 104 9.90 -11.48 -13.91
CA PHE A 104 8.47 -11.33 -14.08
C PHE A 104 7.71 -11.33 -12.74
N VAL A 105 8.06 -12.26 -11.84
CA VAL A 105 7.44 -12.36 -10.51
C VAL A 105 7.67 -11.08 -9.69
N ILE A 106 8.90 -10.57 -9.67
CA ILE A 106 9.22 -9.33 -8.92
C ILE A 106 8.52 -8.13 -9.55
N TYR A 107 8.49 -8.03 -10.87
CA TYR A 107 7.77 -6.97 -11.57
C TYR A 107 6.29 -6.94 -11.19
N LYS A 108 5.62 -8.10 -11.21
CA LYS A 108 4.23 -8.22 -10.79
C LYS A 108 4.03 -7.83 -9.33
N LEU A 109 4.89 -8.30 -8.44
CA LEU A 109 4.82 -7.97 -7.02
C LEU A 109 5.04 -6.48 -6.76
N PHE A 110 5.97 -5.85 -7.48
CA PHE A 110 6.25 -4.41 -7.39
C PHE A 110 4.99 -3.59 -7.67
N PHE A 111 4.32 -3.83 -8.79
CA PHE A 111 3.10 -3.10 -9.15
C PHE A 111 1.93 -3.42 -8.22
N LYS A 112 1.83 -4.66 -7.74
CA LYS A 112 0.81 -5.03 -6.78
C LYS A 112 0.99 -4.30 -5.44
N ILE A 113 2.19 -4.26 -4.89
CA ILE A 113 2.49 -3.52 -3.65
C ILE A 113 2.27 -2.02 -3.86
N GLN A 114 2.68 -1.48 -5.01
CA GLN A 114 2.38 -0.09 -5.34
C GLN A 114 0.88 0.20 -5.33
N ALA A 115 0.07 -0.66 -5.95
CA ALA A 115 -1.39 -0.50 -5.97
C ALA A 115 -1.99 -0.58 -4.56
N ILE A 116 -1.52 -1.50 -3.71
CA ILE A 116 -1.95 -1.63 -2.32
C ILE A 116 -1.70 -0.34 -1.54
N ILE A 117 -0.51 0.26 -1.68
CA ILE A 117 -0.16 1.50 -0.98
C ILE A 117 -0.99 2.68 -1.50
N LEU A 118 -1.17 2.80 -2.83
CA LEU A 118 -1.94 3.88 -3.44
C LEU A 118 -3.43 3.82 -3.10
N ASN A 119 -3.97 2.62 -2.88
CA ASN A 119 -5.38 2.40 -2.55
C ASN A 119 -5.61 2.25 -1.04
N ALA A 120 -4.55 2.23 -0.23
CA ALA A 120 -4.59 1.92 1.22
C ALA A 120 -5.33 0.61 1.52
N THR A 121 -5.13 -0.43 0.70
CA THR A 121 -5.71 -1.76 0.87
C THR A 121 -4.70 -2.72 1.49
N ILE A 122 -4.19 -2.39 2.67
CA ILE A 122 -3.13 -3.16 3.35
C ILE A 122 -3.45 -4.66 3.51
N PRO A 123 -4.70 -5.10 3.78
CA PRO A 123 -5.02 -6.53 3.85
C PRO A 123 -4.70 -7.31 2.57
N ASP A 124 -4.67 -6.66 1.41
CA ASP A 124 -4.33 -7.30 0.14
C ASP A 124 -2.88 -7.81 0.07
N ILE A 125 -2.01 -7.37 1.01
CA ILE A 125 -0.67 -7.93 1.18
C ILE A 125 -0.74 -9.42 1.53
N PHE A 126 -1.75 -9.82 2.30
CA PHE A 126 -1.97 -11.21 2.71
C PHE A 126 -2.78 -12.02 1.68
N SER A 127 -3.03 -11.46 0.50
CA SER A 127 -3.70 -12.21 -0.56
C SER A 127 -2.85 -13.40 -1.01
N PHE A 128 -3.53 -14.48 -1.40
CA PHE A 128 -2.88 -15.73 -1.86
C PHE A 128 -1.82 -15.46 -2.93
N GLU A 129 -2.12 -14.60 -3.88
CA GLU A 129 -1.19 -14.22 -4.97
C GLU A 129 0.10 -13.56 -4.42
N THR A 130 -0.01 -12.64 -3.47
CA THR A 130 1.15 -11.99 -2.85
C THR A 130 2.01 -13.00 -2.10
N ILE A 131 1.39 -13.91 -1.35
CA ILE A 131 2.09 -14.96 -0.61
C ILE A 131 2.85 -15.88 -1.56
N VAL A 132 2.22 -16.28 -2.66
CA VAL A 132 2.88 -17.11 -3.71
C VAL A 132 4.09 -16.39 -4.29
N PHE A 133 3.97 -15.12 -4.67
CA PHE A 133 5.10 -14.36 -5.21
C PHE A 133 6.24 -14.20 -4.21
N LEU A 134 5.94 -13.89 -2.94
CA LEU A 134 6.94 -13.80 -1.89
C LEU A 134 7.65 -15.14 -1.66
N THR A 135 6.91 -16.25 -1.68
CA THR A 135 7.47 -17.61 -1.54
C THR A 135 8.45 -17.92 -2.67
N ILE A 136 8.09 -17.59 -3.91
CA ILE A 136 8.98 -17.77 -5.07
C ILE A 136 10.27 -16.96 -4.93
N ILE A 137 10.17 -15.70 -4.46
CA ILE A 137 11.34 -14.85 -4.23
C ILE A 137 12.25 -15.43 -3.16
N LEU A 138 11.69 -15.85 -2.02
CA LEU A 138 12.46 -16.45 -0.93
C LEU A 138 13.15 -17.75 -1.37
N PHE A 139 12.45 -18.58 -2.14
CA PHE A 139 13.02 -19.82 -2.68
C PHE A 139 14.20 -19.53 -3.63
N PHE A 140 14.08 -18.52 -4.49
CA PHE A 140 15.18 -18.10 -5.38
C PHE A 140 16.41 -17.64 -4.59
N PHE A 141 16.23 -16.83 -3.56
CA PHE A 141 17.33 -16.39 -2.71
C PHE A 141 18.00 -17.55 -1.98
N ARG A 142 17.21 -18.50 -1.48
CA ARG A 142 17.75 -19.70 -0.81
C ARG A 142 18.62 -20.54 -1.74
N ILE A 143 18.17 -20.77 -2.99
CA ILE A 143 18.97 -21.53 -3.96
C ILE A 143 20.28 -20.81 -4.28
N ARG A 144 20.25 -19.49 -4.37
CA ARG A 144 21.45 -18.71 -4.68
C ARG A 144 22.45 -18.68 -3.52
N SER A 145 22.01 -18.75 -2.27
CA SER A 145 22.88 -18.80 -1.09
C SER A 145 23.57 -20.16 -0.91
N LEU A 146 23.11 -21.20 -1.60
CA LEU A 146 23.71 -22.54 -1.57
C LEU A 146 24.75 -22.80 -2.67
N LYS A 147 24.96 -21.82 -3.55
CA LYS A 147 26.02 -21.81 -4.58
C LYS A 147 27.12 -20.85 -4.20
#